data_cac24dc96138642a40f3216c61a84fd4
#
_entry.id   cac24dc96138642a40f3216c61a84fd4
#
_cell.length_a   1.000
_cell.length_b   1.000
_cell.length_c   1.000
_cell.angle_alpha   90.00
_cell.angle_beta   90.00
_cell.angle_gamma   90.00
#
_symmetry.space_group_name_H-M   'P 1'
#
loop_
_entity.id
_entity.type
_entity.pdbx_description
1 polymer ?
#
loop_
_entity_poly.entity_id
_entity_poly.type
_entity_poly.pdbx_seq_one_letter_code
_entity_poly.pdbx_strand_id
1 'polypeptide(L)'
;MKDFIVAIELGSSKVTGIAGQKNLDGSVNVLAVVKEPSSAFIRKGVVYNIDKTAQCLQSVVKKLENQLHQQVAQVYVGVSGQSIRGVRNAVARDLAAGTIVTEAMVDELVDANRTMDYADLEILDTAVQEYKVDSQYQQDPVGIQCTRLEGNYLNILQRKAFYKNFNKCFEAAGIPIAEILNAPLALADAVLTEQERRSGCALVDIGADTTTVSVYSKNILRHIAVIPLGGANITKDIATLQMEESDAEKMKLKYGSAYTDNNEIDNNLKYSIDQDRQVESRKFIEIVEGRLEEIVENAWYQVPSEYCDKLLGGIILTGGGANMPNIERAFQSHTHIEKVRVAKAPIPAIVGGNDDIKSKNAMMNTVLGLLMKGDMNCGGADIDPNADLFNSSKPSIVVEGPDQRPARKPGEIPAGVIRTEAEKQKAEEEARLKREEEERLQREKEEAEAAERERQRRENSAWNKFKKGVLNFGKKMIEDEE
;
A
#
# COMPACT_ATOMS: atom_id res chain seq x y z
N MET A 1 -28.73 1.19 0.09
CA MET A 1 -27.27 1.47 0.18
C MET A 1 -26.71 1.55 -1.22
N LYS A 2 -25.91 2.55 -1.52
CA LYS A 2 -25.18 2.61 -2.80
C LYS A 2 -23.83 1.93 -2.58
N ASP A 3 -23.46 1.03 -3.46
CA ASP A 3 -22.13 0.42 -3.44
C ASP A 3 -21.12 1.42 -3.95
N PHE A 4 -20.03 1.62 -3.22
CA PHE A 4 -18.91 2.45 -3.64
C PHE A 4 -17.60 1.93 -3.08
N ILE A 5 -16.51 2.29 -3.75
CA ILE A 5 -15.15 1.99 -3.35
C ILE A 5 -14.53 3.25 -2.76
N VAL A 6 -13.76 3.12 -1.68
CA VAL A 6 -12.99 4.23 -1.10
C VAL A 6 -11.51 3.89 -1.17
N ALA A 7 -10.71 4.80 -1.70
CA ALA A 7 -9.26 4.67 -1.73
C ALA A 7 -8.60 5.87 -1.03
N ILE A 8 -7.52 5.60 -0.28
CA ILE A 8 -6.73 6.62 0.41
C ILE A 8 -5.26 6.50 -0.02
N GLU A 9 -4.69 7.62 -0.41
CA GLU A 9 -3.28 7.80 -0.72
C GLU A 9 -2.61 8.66 0.36
N LEU A 10 -1.51 8.18 0.93
CA LEU A 10 -0.69 8.90 1.89
C LEU A 10 0.50 9.56 1.20
N GLY A 11 0.29 10.74 0.62
CA GLY A 11 1.36 11.53 -0.01
C GLY A 11 2.12 12.40 0.99
N SER A 12 3.33 12.85 0.62
CA SER A 12 4.16 13.72 1.48
C SER A 12 3.61 15.14 1.60
N SER A 13 2.90 15.65 0.59
CA SER A 13 2.30 17.00 0.64
C SER A 13 0.85 16.98 1.08
N LYS A 14 0.13 15.90 0.79
CA LYS A 14 -1.30 15.75 1.10
C LYS A 14 -1.66 14.28 1.27
N VAL A 15 -2.61 14.00 2.15
CA VAL A 15 -3.40 12.77 2.17
C VAL A 15 -4.62 12.99 1.28
N THR A 16 -4.86 12.08 0.36
CA THR A 16 -6.00 12.17 -0.57
C THR A 16 -6.91 10.98 -0.36
N GLY A 17 -8.18 11.23 -0.04
CA GLY A 17 -9.25 10.24 -0.02
C GLY A 17 -10.18 10.44 -1.20
N ILE A 18 -10.57 9.36 -1.86
CA ILE A 18 -11.47 9.36 -2.99
C ILE A 18 -12.51 8.26 -2.83
N ALA A 19 -13.76 8.57 -3.20
CA ALA A 19 -14.81 7.57 -3.30
C ALA A 19 -15.39 7.55 -4.71
N GLY A 20 -15.69 6.36 -5.21
CA GLY A 20 -16.22 6.21 -6.56
C GLY A 20 -16.86 4.85 -6.83
N GLN A 21 -17.42 4.72 -8.01
CA GLN A 21 -18.06 3.50 -8.50
C GLN A 21 -17.46 3.09 -9.85
N LYS A 22 -17.29 1.81 -10.08
CA LYS A 22 -16.91 1.28 -11.38
C LYS A 22 -18.17 1.04 -12.20
N ASN A 23 -18.17 1.52 -13.41
CA ASN A 23 -19.23 1.23 -14.38
C ASN A 23 -18.90 -0.05 -15.18
N LEU A 24 -19.92 -0.65 -15.78
CA LEU A 24 -19.77 -1.87 -16.58
C LEU A 24 -18.89 -1.68 -17.82
N ASP A 25 -18.77 -0.45 -18.33
CA ASP A 25 -17.90 -0.09 -19.46
C ASP A 25 -16.43 0.12 -19.07
N GLY A 26 -16.08 -0.10 -17.79
CA GLY A 26 -14.74 0.11 -17.24
C GLY A 26 -14.42 1.56 -16.86
N SER A 27 -15.34 2.50 -17.10
CA SER A 27 -15.18 3.88 -16.61
C SER A 27 -15.39 3.95 -15.09
N VAL A 28 -14.86 4.98 -14.45
CA VAL A 28 -14.99 5.21 -13.02
C VAL A 28 -15.74 6.51 -12.76
N ASN A 29 -16.84 6.41 -12.04
CA ASN A 29 -17.59 7.58 -11.58
C ASN A 29 -17.11 8.02 -10.19
N VAL A 30 -16.48 9.18 -10.11
CA VAL A 30 -15.98 9.75 -8.84
C VAL A 30 -17.12 10.48 -8.12
N LEU A 31 -17.42 10.03 -6.90
CA LEU A 31 -18.50 10.55 -6.06
C LEU A 31 -18.03 11.65 -5.10
N ALA A 32 -16.84 11.44 -4.48
CA ALA A 32 -16.31 12.38 -3.48
C ALA A 32 -14.77 12.39 -3.55
N VAL A 33 -14.18 13.55 -3.25
CA VAL A 33 -12.72 13.75 -3.15
C VAL A 33 -12.44 14.66 -1.96
N VAL A 34 -11.48 14.22 -1.12
CA VAL A 34 -11.02 14.98 0.03
C VAL A 34 -9.50 15.02 0.02
N LYS A 35 -8.91 16.17 0.29
CA LYS A 35 -7.47 16.39 0.41
C LYS A 35 -7.15 17.08 1.72
N GLU A 36 -6.18 16.58 2.45
CA GLU A 36 -5.66 17.17 3.69
C GLU A 36 -4.14 17.35 3.61
N PRO A 37 -3.59 18.48 4.09
CA PRO A 37 -2.14 18.69 4.14
C PRO A 37 -1.47 17.63 5.03
N SER A 38 -0.30 17.10 4.61
CA SER A 38 0.40 16.03 5.33
C SER A 38 1.88 16.31 5.60
N SER A 39 2.46 17.38 5.10
CA SER A 39 3.89 17.67 5.17
C SER A 39 4.46 17.72 6.61
N ALA A 40 3.62 17.98 7.60
CA ALA A 40 4.00 18.00 9.01
C ALA A 40 4.20 16.60 9.64
N PHE A 41 3.66 15.53 9.02
CA PHE A 41 3.65 14.18 9.63
C PHE A 41 3.93 13.04 8.65
N ILE A 42 3.97 13.30 7.33
CA ILE A 42 4.43 12.37 6.30
C ILE A 42 5.63 13.01 5.59
N ARG A 43 6.73 12.27 5.49
CA ARG A 43 7.95 12.72 4.82
C ARG A 43 8.48 11.60 3.93
N LYS A 44 8.87 11.96 2.72
CA LYS A 44 9.39 11.01 1.72
C LYS A 44 8.48 9.80 1.53
N GLY A 45 7.17 10.04 1.57
CA GLY A 45 6.13 9.00 1.40
C GLY A 45 5.97 8.04 2.57
N VAL A 46 6.57 8.31 3.74
CA VAL A 46 6.46 7.44 4.92
C VAL A 46 5.89 8.19 6.13
N VAL A 47 5.12 7.46 6.94
CA VAL A 47 4.52 8.00 8.16
C VAL A 47 5.61 8.26 9.19
N TYR A 48 5.76 9.53 9.57
CA TYR A 48 6.70 10.01 10.59
C TYR A 48 6.03 10.20 11.96
N ASN A 49 4.80 10.73 11.98
CA ASN A 49 4.03 10.92 13.20
C ASN A 49 2.70 10.17 13.09
N ILE A 50 2.57 9.07 13.85
CA ILE A 50 1.42 8.17 13.81
C ILE A 50 0.15 8.88 14.24
N ASP A 51 0.17 9.61 15.37
CA ASP A 51 -1.03 10.24 15.94
C ASP A 51 -1.60 11.33 15.04
N LYS A 52 -0.74 12.20 14.49
CA LYS A 52 -1.18 13.23 13.53
C LYS A 52 -1.70 12.61 12.24
N THR A 53 -1.09 11.52 11.78
CA THR A 53 -1.58 10.80 10.59
C THR A 53 -2.94 10.18 10.88
N ALA A 54 -3.14 9.56 12.04
CA ALA A 54 -4.42 8.99 12.44
C ALA A 54 -5.53 10.06 12.50
N GLN A 55 -5.25 11.22 13.12
CA GLN A 55 -6.20 12.35 13.15
C GLN A 55 -6.55 12.86 11.73
N CYS A 56 -5.54 12.94 10.86
CA CYS A 56 -5.76 13.32 9.47
C CYS A 56 -6.64 12.30 8.73
N LEU A 57 -6.38 11.01 8.90
CA LEU A 57 -7.18 9.93 8.31
C LEU A 57 -8.64 9.98 8.78
N GLN A 58 -8.86 10.19 10.08
CA GLN A 58 -10.21 10.38 10.63
C GLN A 58 -10.92 11.59 10.01
N SER A 59 -10.20 12.71 9.83
CA SER A 59 -10.75 13.90 9.16
C SER A 59 -11.12 13.63 7.71
N VAL A 60 -10.25 12.92 6.96
CA VAL A 60 -10.48 12.55 5.56
C VAL A 60 -11.71 11.66 5.43
N VAL A 61 -11.80 10.59 6.24
CA VAL A 61 -12.93 9.66 6.20
C VAL A 61 -14.22 10.36 6.59
N LYS A 62 -14.23 11.15 7.66
CA LYS A 62 -15.42 11.91 8.08
C LYS A 62 -15.91 12.89 7.02
N LYS A 63 -14.99 13.56 6.31
CA LYS A 63 -15.35 14.46 5.21
C LYS A 63 -15.90 13.70 4.00
N LEU A 64 -15.37 12.50 3.69
CA LEU A 64 -15.94 11.64 2.66
C LEU A 64 -17.34 11.18 3.03
N GLU A 65 -17.56 10.71 4.26
CA GLU A 65 -18.87 10.30 4.78
C GLU A 65 -19.91 11.42 4.68
N ASN A 66 -19.50 12.66 5.02
CA ASN A 66 -20.39 13.82 4.90
C ASN A 66 -20.78 14.13 3.45
N GLN A 67 -19.86 13.94 2.48
CA GLN A 67 -20.15 14.12 1.06
C GLN A 67 -21.02 13.00 0.48
N LEU A 68 -20.81 11.76 0.97
CA LEU A 68 -21.53 10.57 0.51
C LEU A 68 -22.88 10.38 1.19
N HIS A 69 -23.09 11.03 2.36
CA HIS A 69 -24.21 10.80 3.28
C HIS A 69 -24.33 9.32 3.72
N GLN A 70 -23.22 8.62 3.77
CA GLN A 70 -23.12 7.20 4.10
C GLN A 70 -21.79 6.93 4.83
N GLN A 71 -21.80 6.02 5.80
CA GLN A 71 -20.59 5.62 6.52
C GLN A 71 -19.62 4.86 5.61
N VAL A 72 -18.34 5.00 5.91
CA VAL A 72 -17.26 4.25 5.27
C VAL A 72 -16.88 3.08 6.19
N ALA A 73 -17.19 1.86 5.78
CA ALA A 73 -16.93 0.65 6.56
C ALA A 73 -15.46 0.18 6.45
N GLN A 74 -14.82 0.39 5.30
CA GLN A 74 -13.45 -0.03 5.03
C GLN A 74 -12.86 0.80 3.88
N VAL A 75 -11.52 0.79 3.75
CA VAL A 75 -10.83 1.58 2.72
C VAL A 75 -9.72 0.77 2.03
N TYR A 76 -9.50 1.02 0.75
CA TYR A 76 -8.30 0.62 0.03
C TYR A 76 -7.19 1.63 0.29
N VAL A 77 -5.96 1.17 0.52
CA VAL A 77 -4.85 2.07 0.85
C VAL A 77 -3.62 1.75 0.03
N GLY A 78 -3.00 2.80 -0.51
CA GLY A 78 -1.77 2.69 -1.27
C GLY A 78 -0.53 2.83 -0.39
N VAL A 79 0.36 1.84 -0.43
CA VAL A 79 1.71 1.94 0.16
C VAL A 79 2.68 2.48 -0.86
N SER A 80 3.41 3.52 -0.47
CA SER A 80 4.49 4.15 -1.24
C SER A 80 5.65 4.54 -0.31
N GLY A 81 6.67 5.23 -0.84
CA GLY A 81 7.70 5.86 -0.03
C GLY A 81 9.12 5.39 -0.30
N GLN A 82 10.05 6.10 0.31
CA GLN A 82 11.49 6.09 -0.01
C GLN A 82 12.22 4.75 0.11
N SER A 83 11.67 3.76 0.79
CA SER A 83 12.33 2.46 0.95
C SER A 83 11.89 1.41 -0.05
N ILE A 84 10.90 1.72 -0.88
CA ILE A 84 10.42 0.78 -1.90
C ILE A 84 11.50 0.57 -2.95
N ARG A 85 11.81 -0.70 -3.19
CA ARG A 85 12.77 -1.11 -4.22
C ARG A 85 12.51 -2.54 -4.68
N GLY A 86 12.85 -2.80 -5.94
CA GLY A 86 12.83 -4.15 -6.51
C GLY A 86 14.14 -4.89 -6.21
N VAL A 87 14.04 -6.12 -5.73
CA VAL A 87 15.18 -7.03 -5.54
C VAL A 87 14.92 -8.31 -6.31
N ARG A 88 15.82 -8.66 -7.21
CA ARG A 88 15.75 -9.91 -7.96
C ARG A 88 16.07 -11.10 -7.05
N ASN A 89 15.30 -12.15 -7.18
CA ASN A 89 15.51 -13.42 -6.50
C ASN A 89 15.23 -14.58 -7.46
N ALA A 90 15.92 -15.69 -7.28
CA ALA A 90 15.68 -16.92 -8.03
C ALA A 90 15.50 -18.08 -7.07
N VAL A 91 14.49 -18.90 -7.31
CA VAL A 91 14.21 -20.12 -6.55
C VAL A 91 14.23 -21.28 -7.53
N ALA A 92 15.02 -22.31 -7.25
CA ALA A 92 15.16 -23.47 -8.13
C ALA A 92 14.81 -24.77 -7.40
N ARG A 93 14.27 -25.72 -8.15
CA ARG A 93 13.96 -27.07 -7.69
C ARG A 93 14.45 -28.09 -8.71
N ASP A 94 15.16 -29.10 -8.24
CA ASP A 94 15.54 -30.26 -9.05
C ASP A 94 14.38 -31.26 -9.05
N LEU A 95 14.06 -31.80 -10.22
CA LEU A 95 12.94 -32.72 -10.45
C LEU A 95 13.47 -34.08 -10.93
N ALA A 96 12.68 -35.13 -10.72
CA ALA A 96 13.02 -36.44 -11.28
C ALA A 96 12.98 -36.40 -12.80
N ALA A 97 13.85 -37.20 -13.45
CA ALA A 97 13.87 -37.26 -14.91
C ALA A 97 12.51 -37.69 -15.46
N GLY A 98 12.01 -36.94 -16.44
CA GLY A 98 10.70 -37.19 -17.05
C GLY A 98 9.52 -36.49 -16.35
N THR A 99 9.76 -35.68 -15.32
CA THR A 99 8.70 -34.93 -14.65
C THR A 99 8.16 -33.83 -15.55
N ILE A 100 6.83 -33.76 -15.68
CA ILE A 100 6.12 -32.68 -16.36
C ILE A 100 5.78 -31.63 -15.32
N VAL A 101 6.09 -30.36 -15.59
CA VAL A 101 5.79 -29.24 -14.70
C VAL A 101 4.29 -29.07 -14.56
N THR A 102 3.81 -28.97 -13.33
CA THR A 102 2.42 -28.72 -12.99
C THR A 102 2.25 -27.32 -12.40
N GLU A 103 1.01 -26.79 -12.39
CA GLU A 103 0.68 -25.53 -11.71
C GLU A 103 1.11 -25.56 -10.23
N ALA A 104 0.86 -26.65 -9.52
CA ALA A 104 1.26 -26.81 -8.13
C ALA A 104 2.80 -26.66 -7.91
N MET A 105 3.62 -27.13 -8.84
CA MET A 105 5.07 -26.94 -8.75
C MET A 105 5.48 -25.48 -8.96
N VAL A 106 4.76 -24.76 -9.82
CA VAL A 106 4.98 -23.32 -10.04
C VAL A 106 4.58 -22.54 -8.79
N ASP A 107 3.43 -22.88 -8.19
CA ASP A 107 2.95 -22.28 -6.95
C ASP A 107 3.92 -22.51 -5.79
N GLU A 108 4.45 -23.72 -5.63
CA GLU A 108 5.49 -24.04 -4.63
C GLU A 108 6.74 -23.16 -4.77
N LEU A 109 7.17 -22.82 -5.99
CA LEU A 109 8.29 -21.90 -6.20
C LEU A 109 7.94 -20.46 -5.82
N VAL A 110 6.72 -20.02 -6.13
CA VAL A 110 6.23 -18.69 -5.74
C VAL A 110 6.16 -18.59 -4.22
N ASP A 111 5.64 -19.62 -3.54
CA ASP A 111 5.53 -19.67 -2.08
C ASP A 111 6.92 -19.69 -1.43
N ALA A 112 7.83 -20.49 -1.97
CA ALA A 112 9.22 -20.51 -1.50
C ALA A 112 9.89 -19.14 -1.65
N ASN A 113 9.61 -18.39 -2.74
CA ASN A 113 10.09 -17.02 -2.90
C ASN A 113 9.49 -16.07 -1.87
N ARG A 114 8.20 -16.20 -1.56
CA ARG A 114 7.50 -15.35 -0.58
C ARG A 114 7.96 -15.57 0.85
N THR A 115 8.43 -16.77 1.17
CA THR A 115 8.97 -17.10 2.50
C THR A 115 10.40 -16.62 2.71
N MET A 116 11.03 -16.00 1.71
CA MET A 116 12.38 -15.44 1.86
C MET A 116 12.37 -14.31 2.89
N ASP A 117 13.26 -14.41 3.88
CA ASP A 117 13.43 -13.36 4.89
C ASP A 117 14.50 -12.35 4.47
N TYR A 118 14.11 -11.10 4.52
CA TYR A 118 14.99 -9.95 4.35
C TYR A 118 15.08 -9.21 5.69
N ALA A 119 16.25 -9.16 6.30
CA ALA A 119 16.48 -8.74 7.70
C ALA A 119 15.61 -7.56 8.18
N ASP A 120 15.64 -6.40 7.48
CA ASP A 120 14.89 -5.19 7.84
C ASP A 120 13.77 -4.84 6.84
N LEU A 121 13.51 -5.73 5.87
CA LEU A 121 12.59 -5.47 4.77
C LEU A 121 11.46 -6.49 4.76
N GLU A 122 10.28 -6.03 4.34
CA GLU A 122 9.07 -6.81 4.11
C GLU A 122 8.82 -6.93 2.61
N ILE A 123 8.38 -8.09 2.15
CA ILE A 123 7.91 -8.28 0.77
C ILE A 123 6.49 -7.70 0.70
N LEU A 124 6.32 -6.60 -0.04
CA LEU A 124 5.01 -6.01 -0.31
C LEU A 124 4.30 -6.73 -1.45
N ASP A 125 5.08 -7.13 -2.46
CA ASP A 125 4.56 -7.75 -3.68
C ASP A 125 5.68 -8.49 -4.42
N THR A 126 5.32 -9.37 -5.35
CA THR A 126 6.26 -10.14 -6.16
C THR A 126 5.82 -10.15 -7.62
N ALA A 127 6.66 -9.65 -8.51
CA ALA A 127 6.47 -9.75 -9.95
C ALA A 127 7.27 -10.94 -10.51
N VAL A 128 6.55 -11.94 -11.04
CA VAL A 128 7.18 -13.06 -11.75
C VAL A 128 7.87 -12.52 -12.99
N GLN A 129 9.14 -12.87 -13.18
CA GLN A 129 9.91 -12.43 -14.33
C GLN A 129 9.83 -13.43 -15.48
N GLU A 130 10.31 -14.61 -15.25
CA GLU A 130 10.30 -15.73 -16.18
C GLU A 130 10.73 -17.00 -15.44
N TYR A 131 10.35 -18.13 -15.97
CA TYR A 131 10.81 -19.43 -15.49
C TYR A 131 11.95 -19.94 -16.37
N LYS A 132 12.89 -20.66 -15.78
CA LYS A 132 13.93 -21.36 -16.52
C LYS A 132 13.70 -22.87 -16.38
N VAL A 133 13.42 -23.50 -17.50
CA VAL A 133 13.15 -24.93 -17.64
C VAL A 133 14.43 -25.56 -18.21
N ASP A 134 15.21 -26.26 -17.37
CA ASP A 134 16.57 -26.69 -17.65
C ASP A 134 17.47 -25.51 -18.12
N SER A 135 17.66 -25.34 -19.42
CA SER A 135 18.45 -24.26 -20.02
C SER A 135 17.64 -23.18 -20.75
N GLN A 136 16.32 -23.32 -20.84
CA GLN A 136 15.45 -22.43 -21.63
C GLN A 136 14.58 -21.56 -20.77
N TYR A 137 14.44 -20.26 -21.12
CA TYR A 137 13.53 -19.34 -20.49
C TYR A 137 12.14 -19.42 -21.09
N GLN A 138 11.12 -19.53 -20.23
CA GLN A 138 9.70 -19.62 -20.58
C GLN A 138 8.89 -18.66 -19.70
N GLN A 139 7.80 -18.12 -20.26
CA GLN A 139 6.85 -17.35 -19.45
C GLN A 139 5.88 -18.27 -18.70
N ASP A 140 5.48 -19.36 -19.34
CA ASP A 140 4.65 -20.41 -18.76
C ASP A 140 5.38 -21.75 -18.89
N PRO A 141 5.81 -22.36 -17.78
CA PRO A 141 6.53 -23.64 -17.78
C PRO A 141 5.58 -24.85 -17.72
N VAL A 142 4.26 -24.65 -17.45
CA VAL A 142 3.32 -25.75 -17.22
C VAL A 142 3.22 -26.65 -18.47
N GLY A 143 3.23 -27.95 -18.25
CA GLY A 143 3.17 -28.95 -19.32
C GLY A 143 4.52 -29.29 -19.96
N ILE A 144 5.61 -28.61 -19.61
CA ILE A 144 6.96 -28.88 -20.14
C ILE A 144 7.66 -29.91 -19.26
N GLN A 145 8.32 -30.89 -19.90
CA GLN A 145 9.13 -31.88 -19.20
C GLN A 145 10.52 -31.32 -18.91
N CYS A 146 10.99 -31.43 -17.66
CA CYS A 146 12.32 -30.98 -17.27
C CYS A 146 12.90 -31.74 -16.07
N THR A 147 14.18 -31.52 -15.83
CA THR A 147 14.91 -32.03 -14.65
C THR A 147 15.20 -30.94 -13.63
N ARG A 148 15.12 -29.66 -14.02
CA ARG A 148 15.29 -28.50 -13.15
C ARG A 148 14.35 -27.37 -13.54
N LEU A 149 13.60 -26.92 -12.59
CA LEU A 149 12.72 -25.75 -12.73
C LEU A 149 13.21 -24.62 -11.82
N GLU A 150 13.40 -23.42 -12.38
CA GLU A 150 13.82 -22.23 -11.66
C GLU A 150 12.82 -21.09 -11.96
N GLY A 151 12.29 -20.48 -10.91
CA GLY A 151 11.48 -19.28 -11.00
C GLY A 151 12.32 -18.04 -10.70
N ASN A 152 12.25 -17.04 -11.58
CA ASN A 152 12.90 -15.74 -11.40
C ASN A 152 11.87 -14.71 -11.00
N TYR A 153 12.14 -13.96 -9.95
CA TYR A 153 11.20 -13.03 -9.31
C TYR A 153 11.83 -11.66 -9.12
N LEU A 154 11.00 -10.62 -9.17
CA LEU A 154 11.31 -9.29 -8.66
C LEU A 154 10.44 -9.07 -7.41
N ASN A 155 11.05 -9.17 -6.24
CA ASN A 155 10.39 -8.86 -4.98
C ASN A 155 10.40 -7.37 -4.74
N ILE A 156 9.23 -6.78 -4.51
CA ILE A 156 9.07 -5.38 -4.15
C ILE A 156 9.11 -5.29 -2.64
N LEU A 157 10.17 -4.68 -2.12
CA LEU A 157 10.47 -4.63 -0.70
C LEU A 157 10.26 -3.23 -0.13
N GLN A 158 9.86 -3.18 1.15
CA GLN A 158 9.81 -1.98 1.97
C GLN A 158 10.41 -2.25 3.36
N ARG A 159 10.91 -1.22 4.05
CA ARG A 159 11.37 -1.38 5.44
C ARG A 159 10.22 -1.80 6.35
N LYS A 160 10.42 -2.86 7.15
CA LYS A 160 9.45 -3.38 8.14
C LYS A 160 8.95 -2.27 9.08
N ALA A 161 9.83 -1.36 9.51
CA ALA A 161 9.45 -0.25 10.39
C ALA A 161 8.46 0.72 9.73
N PHE A 162 8.60 1.00 8.44
CA PHE A 162 7.70 1.91 7.72
C PHE A 162 6.33 1.27 7.49
N TYR A 163 6.32 0.01 7.10
CA TYR A 163 5.09 -0.78 6.96
C TYR A 163 4.33 -0.89 8.29
N LYS A 164 5.05 -1.13 9.39
CA LYS A 164 4.47 -1.16 10.73
C LYS A 164 3.87 0.18 11.16
N ASN A 165 4.55 1.30 10.89
CA ASN A 165 4.02 2.63 11.20
C ASN A 165 2.78 2.97 10.37
N PHE A 166 2.78 2.56 9.10
CA PHE A 166 1.63 2.69 8.21
C PHE A 166 0.41 1.97 8.79
N ASN A 167 0.53 0.69 9.17
CA ASN A 167 -0.57 -0.07 9.77
C ASN A 167 -1.05 0.55 11.10
N LYS A 168 -0.11 0.96 11.95
CA LYS A 168 -0.44 1.58 13.25
C LYS A 168 -1.26 2.86 13.13
N CYS A 169 -1.08 3.68 12.10
CA CYS A 169 -1.88 4.90 11.96
C CYS A 169 -3.33 4.60 11.58
N PHE A 170 -3.62 3.54 10.83
CA PHE A 170 -4.99 3.10 10.53
C PHE A 170 -5.64 2.43 11.75
N GLU A 171 -4.89 1.61 12.49
CA GLU A 171 -5.34 1.06 13.79
C GLU A 171 -5.72 2.17 14.76
N ALA A 172 -4.83 3.17 14.94
CA ALA A 172 -5.08 4.31 15.83
C ALA A 172 -6.24 5.20 15.35
N ALA A 173 -6.47 5.28 14.03
CA ALA A 173 -7.61 5.98 13.46
C ALA A 173 -8.92 5.20 13.59
N GLY A 174 -8.88 3.89 13.87
CA GLY A 174 -10.04 3.01 13.92
C GLY A 174 -10.66 2.76 12.53
N ILE A 175 -9.85 2.86 11.46
CA ILE A 175 -10.31 2.70 10.08
C ILE A 175 -9.91 1.31 9.58
N PRO A 176 -10.87 0.42 9.29
CA PRO A 176 -10.59 -0.89 8.71
C PRO A 176 -10.01 -0.77 7.30
N ILE A 177 -9.01 -1.57 7.00
CA ILE A 177 -8.39 -1.63 5.68
C ILE A 177 -8.96 -2.83 4.92
N ALA A 178 -9.58 -2.58 3.77
CA ALA A 178 -10.04 -3.62 2.85
C ALA A 178 -8.85 -4.35 2.23
N GLU A 179 -7.91 -3.58 1.67
CA GLU A 179 -6.69 -4.10 1.08
C GLU A 179 -5.58 -3.04 1.08
N ILE A 180 -4.34 -3.49 1.26
CA ILE A 180 -3.15 -2.67 1.10
C ILE A 180 -2.57 -2.95 -0.29
N LEU A 181 -2.52 -1.92 -1.12
CA LEU A 181 -2.06 -1.98 -2.50
C LEU A 181 -0.67 -1.35 -2.64
N ASN A 182 0.12 -1.86 -3.56
CA ASN A 182 1.35 -1.20 -3.99
C ASN A 182 0.97 -0.01 -4.89
N ALA A 183 1.11 1.22 -4.38
CA ALA A 183 0.67 2.42 -5.08
C ALA A 183 1.36 2.64 -6.44
N PRO A 184 2.68 2.41 -6.61
CA PRO A 184 3.33 2.45 -7.92
C PRO A 184 2.76 1.49 -8.95
N LEU A 185 2.35 0.27 -8.55
CA LEU A 185 1.74 -0.69 -9.47
C LEU A 185 0.33 -0.27 -9.87
N ALA A 186 -0.46 0.18 -8.90
CA ALA A 186 -1.81 0.70 -9.18
C ALA A 186 -1.76 1.93 -10.11
N LEU A 187 -0.79 2.81 -9.91
CA LEU A 187 -0.53 3.94 -10.79
C LEU A 187 -0.17 3.48 -12.21
N ALA A 188 0.76 2.54 -12.35
CA ALA A 188 1.17 2.02 -13.64
C ALA A 188 -0.01 1.41 -14.42
N ASP A 189 -0.89 0.69 -13.73
CA ASP A 189 -2.10 0.11 -14.34
C ASP A 189 -3.10 1.18 -14.80
N ALA A 190 -3.11 2.32 -14.14
CA ALA A 190 -3.98 3.43 -14.52
C ALA A 190 -3.46 4.23 -15.72
N VAL A 191 -2.13 4.40 -15.87
CA VAL A 191 -1.57 5.39 -16.82
C VAL A 191 -0.78 4.81 -17.99
N LEU A 192 -0.35 3.54 -17.93
CA LEU A 192 0.41 2.89 -18.98
C LEU A 192 -0.49 2.07 -19.91
N THR A 193 -0.33 2.28 -21.21
CA THR A 193 -0.96 1.41 -22.21
C THR A 193 -0.27 0.05 -22.26
N GLU A 194 -1.01 -0.97 -22.69
CA GLU A 194 -0.45 -2.30 -22.90
C GLU A 194 0.72 -2.28 -23.91
N GLN A 195 0.60 -1.45 -24.95
CA GLN A 195 1.64 -1.29 -25.96
C GLN A 195 2.93 -0.73 -25.36
N GLU A 196 2.86 0.28 -24.47
CA GLU A 196 4.04 0.85 -23.80
C GLU A 196 4.72 -0.18 -22.93
N ARG A 197 3.94 -0.92 -22.10
CA ARG A 197 4.49 -1.98 -21.24
C ARG A 197 5.13 -3.11 -22.05
N ARG A 198 4.54 -3.48 -23.19
CA ARG A 198 5.07 -4.53 -24.06
C ARG A 198 6.36 -4.09 -24.73
N SER A 199 6.37 -2.88 -25.29
CA SER A 199 7.51 -2.35 -26.05
C SER A 199 8.70 -1.96 -25.18
N GLY A 200 8.49 -1.82 -23.86
CA GLY A 200 9.47 -1.31 -22.91
C GLY A 200 9.30 0.18 -22.66
N CYS A 201 9.07 0.55 -21.39
CA CYS A 201 8.92 1.94 -20.99
C CYS A 201 9.42 2.16 -19.55
N ALA A 202 9.74 3.42 -19.23
CA ALA A 202 9.99 3.87 -17.88
C ALA A 202 8.84 4.79 -17.44
N LEU A 203 8.18 4.45 -16.33
CA LEU A 203 7.21 5.32 -15.66
C LEU A 203 7.93 6.06 -14.54
N VAL A 204 7.89 7.39 -14.59
CA VAL A 204 8.50 8.27 -13.59
C VAL A 204 7.40 9.10 -12.93
N ASP A 205 7.14 8.82 -11.66
CA ASP A 205 6.18 9.55 -10.83
C ASP A 205 6.93 10.56 -9.95
N ILE A 206 6.83 11.84 -10.30
CA ILE A 206 7.50 12.94 -9.61
C ILE A 206 6.56 13.50 -8.56
N GLY A 207 6.69 13.02 -7.32
CA GLY A 207 5.93 13.49 -6.17
C GLY A 207 6.50 14.77 -5.55
N ALA A 208 6.04 15.09 -4.32
CA ALA A 208 6.57 16.23 -3.57
C ALA A 208 7.98 15.95 -3.01
N ASP A 209 8.15 14.84 -2.26
CA ASP A 209 9.41 14.48 -1.60
C ASP A 209 10.11 13.28 -2.23
N THR A 210 9.47 12.60 -3.17
CA THR A 210 9.99 11.36 -3.78
C THR A 210 9.70 11.33 -5.27
N THR A 211 10.58 10.67 -6.00
CA THR A 211 10.35 10.27 -7.38
C THR A 211 10.47 8.76 -7.48
N THR A 212 9.42 8.12 -8.01
CA THR A 212 9.38 6.68 -8.23
C THR A 212 9.65 6.36 -9.68
N VAL A 213 10.56 5.43 -9.92
CA VAL A 213 10.90 4.93 -11.27
C VAL A 213 10.51 3.47 -11.36
N SER A 214 9.66 3.13 -12.33
CA SER A 214 9.24 1.76 -12.62
C SER A 214 9.51 1.45 -14.09
N VAL A 215 10.28 0.40 -14.36
CA VAL A 215 10.65 0.00 -15.73
C VAL A 215 9.87 -1.25 -16.11
N TYR A 216 9.17 -1.17 -17.21
CA TYR A 216 8.39 -2.28 -17.79
C TYR A 216 9.00 -2.74 -19.11
N SER A 217 8.95 -4.03 -19.37
CA SER A 217 9.29 -4.63 -20.66
C SER A 217 8.58 -5.97 -20.81
N LYS A 218 8.02 -6.25 -21.99
CA LYS A 218 7.22 -7.45 -22.28
C LYS A 218 6.02 -7.62 -21.31
N ASN A 219 5.36 -6.53 -20.95
CA ASN A 219 4.27 -6.42 -19.97
C ASN A 219 4.66 -6.76 -18.51
N ILE A 220 5.93 -6.94 -18.21
CA ILE A 220 6.43 -7.33 -16.90
C ILE A 220 7.18 -6.14 -16.26
N LEU A 221 6.95 -5.89 -14.97
CA LEU A 221 7.77 -4.97 -14.18
C LEU A 221 9.18 -5.56 -14.04
N ARG A 222 10.19 -4.85 -14.55
CA ARG A 222 11.59 -5.29 -14.55
C ARG A 222 12.43 -4.61 -13.48
N HIS A 223 12.03 -3.43 -13.07
CA HIS A 223 12.71 -2.67 -12.01
C HIS A 223 11.75 -1.68 -11.37
N ILE A 224 11.93 -1.43 -10.08
CA ILE A 224 11.28 -0.37 -9.33
C ILE A 224 12.22 0.18 -8.28
N ALA A 225 12.31 1.51 -8.20
CA ALA A 225 13.05 2.22 -7.17
C ALA A 225 12.41 3.55 -6.83
N VAL A 226 12.60 4.01 -5.60
CA VAL A 226 12.13 5.32 -5.13
C VAL A 226 13.34 6.12 -4.66
N ILE A 227 13.54 7.28 -5.27
CA ILE A 227 14.54 8.26 -4.85
C ILE A 227 13.91 9.32 -3.94
N PRO A 228 14.59 9.75 -2.87
CA PRO A 228 14.05 10.70 -1.89
C PRO A 228 14.22 12.16 -2.35
N LEU A 229 13.93 12.44 -3.61
CA LEU A 229 13.94 13.75 -4.26
C LEU A 229 12.62 13.96 -5.00
N GLY A 230 12.10 15.18 -4.97
CA GLY A 230 10.86 15.55 -5.66
C GLY A 230 10.66 17.06 -5.74
N GLY A 231 9.47 17.49 -6.13
CA GLY A 231 9.16 18.91 -6.37
C GLY A 231 9.37 19.85 -5.18
N ALA A 232 9.27 19.34 -3.94
CA ALA A 232 9.52 20.12 -2.73
C ALA A 232 11.02 20.48 -2.56
N ASN A 233 11.93 19.71 -3.17
CA ASN A 233 13.36 20.06 -3.15
C ASN A 233 13.60 21.34 -3.95
N ILE A 234 12.92 21.52 -5.09
CA ILE A 234 12.97 22.76 -5.89
C ILE A 234 12.44 23.93 -5.04
N THR A 235 11.32 23.74 -4.35
CA THR A 235 10.74 24.76 -3.46
C THR A 235 11.70 25.18 -2.37
N LYS A 236 12.39 24.25 -1.73
CA LYS A 236 13.41 24.53 -0.69
C LYS A 236 14.59 25.32 -1.23
N ASP A 237 15.04 25.00 -2.44
CA ASP A 237 16.13 25.74 -3.06
C ASP A 237 15.71 27.19 -3.40
N ILE A 238 14.48 27.39 -3.90
CA ILE A 238 13.91 28.72 -4.08
C ILE A 238 13.81 29.48 -2.74
N ALA A 239 13.43 28.80 -1.66
CA ALA A 239 13.34 29.41 -0.32
C ALA A 239 14.69 29.92 0.21
N THR A 240 15.83 29.44 -0.34
CA THR A 240 17.17 29.98 -0.02
C THR A 240 17.33 31.46 -0.41
N LEU A 241 16.43 31.97 -1.25
CA LEU A 241 16.30 33.40 -1.57
C LEU A 241 15.71 34.22 -0.41
N GLN A 242 15.72 33.67 0.81
CA GLN A 242 15.21 34.26 2.06
C GLN A 242 13.70 34.52 2.03
N MET A 243 12.94 33.56 1.62
CA MET A 243 11.47 33.57 1.65
C MET A 243 10.92 32.32 2.35
N GLU A 244 9.68 32.38 2.78
CA GLU A 244 8.96 31.22 3.33
C GLU A 244 8.71 30.17 2.26
N GLU A 245 8.73 28.86 2.65
CA GLU A 245 8.50 27.76 1.69
C GLU A 245 7.16 27.89 0.97
N SER A 246 6.12 28.43 1.62
CA SER A 246 4.82 28.68 1.02
C SER A 246 4.86 29.67 -0.14
N ASP A 247 5.69 30.71 -0.03
CA ASP A 247 5.85 31.73 -1.07
C ASP A 247 6.81 31.24 -2.16
N ALA A 248 7.84 30.49 -1.79
CA ALA A 248 8.70 29.79 -2.74
C ALA A 248 7.90 28.81 -3.63
N GLU A 249 6.93 28.06 -3.04
CA GLU A 249 6.03 27.17 -3.79
C GLU A 249 5.17 27.95 -4.78
N LYS A 250 4.56 29.07 -4.35
CA LYS A 250 3.79 29.95 -5.25
C LYS A 250 4.66 30.48 -6.39
N MET A 251 5.89 30.87 -6.08
CA MET A 251 6.85 31.36 -7.06
C MET A 251 7.24 30.30 -8.07
N LYS A 252 7.52 29.06 -7.60
CA LYS A 252 7.76 27.88 -8.44
C LYS A 252 6.59 27.61 -9.39
N LEU A 253 5.37 27.59 -8.87
CA LEU A 253 4.17 27.32 -9.67
C LEU A 253 3.89 28.40 -10.71
N LYS A 254 4.29 29.66 -10.43
CA LYS A 254 4.03 30.79 -11.31
C LYS A 254 5.08 30.99 -12.38
N TYR A 255 6.36 30.78 -12.05
CA TYR A 255 7.49 31.16 -12.90
C TYR A 255 8.42 29.99 -13.24
N GLY A 256 8.26 28.83 -12.56
CA GLY A 256 9.14 27.69 -12.77
C GLY A 256 8.95 27.06 -14.15
N SER A 257 10.06 26.75 -14.78
CA SER A 257 10.16 25.96 -16.01
C SER A 257 11.21 24.87 -15.81
N ALA A 258 10.98 23.71 -16.40
CA ALA A 258 11.88 22.58 -16.34
C ALA A 258 13.07 22.70 -17.32
N TYR A 259 12.89 23.50 -18.35
CA TYR A 259 13.87 23.74 -19.38
C TYR A 259 13.61 25.11 -20.03
N THR A 260 14.65 25.90 -20.16
CA THR A 260 14.61 27.21 -20.84
C THR A 260 15.76 27.29 -21.80
N ASP A 261 15.50 27.64 -23.05
CA ASP A 261 16.59 27.91 -24.00
C ASP A 261 17.39 29.16 -23.55
N ASN A 262 18.71 29.07 -23.52
CA ASN A 262 19.57 30.17 -23.10
C ASN A 262 19.31 31.44 -23.90
N ASN A 263 18.88 31.33 -25.16
CA ASN A 263 18.56 32.47 -26.02
C ASN A 263 17.23 33.13 -25.68
N GLU A 264 16.36 32.45 -24.94
CA GLU A 264 15.03 32.93 -24.52
C GLU A 264 15.09 33.61 -23.14
N ILE A 265 16.22 33.55 -22.42
CA ILE A 265 16.37 34.14 -21.09
C ILE A 265 16.49 35.66 -21.20
N ASP A 266 15.45 36.38 -20.74
CA ASP A 266 15.53 37.83 -20.59
C ASP A 266 16.30 38.19 -19.30
N ASN A 267 17.53 38.64 -19.47
CA ASN A 267 18.40 39.04 -18.36
C ASN A 267 17.92 40.31 -17.63
N ASN A 268 17.03 41.10 -18.22
CA ASN A 268 16.46 42.27 -17.60
C ASN A 268 15.22 42.00 -16.78
N LEU A 269 14.63 40.82 -16.97
CA LEU A 269 13.42 40.39 -16.24
C LEU A 269 13.76 40.05 -14.79
N LYS A 270 12.95 40.57 -13.86
CA LYS A 270 13.05 40.26 -12.43
C LYS A 270 11.72 39.79 -11.91
N TYR A 271 11.74 38.77 -11.06
CA TYR A 271 10.59 38.27 -10.38
C TYR A 271 10.50 38.87 -8.98
N SER A 272 9.34 39.39 -8.61
CA SER A 272 9.12 39.96 -7.27
C SER A 272 9.03 38.81 -6.24
N ILE A 273 9.79 38.94 -5.18
CA ILE A 273 9.73 38.10 -4.00
C ILE A 273 8.72 38.68 -3.01
N ASP A 274 8.86 39.97 -2.72
CA ASP A 274 7.97 40.78 -1.91
C ASP A 274 7.92 42.22 -2.41
N GLN A 275 7.48 43.18 -1.56
CA GLN A 275 7.37 44.60 -1.94
C GLN A 275 8.72 45.22 -2.29
N ASP A 276 9.82 44.80 -1.63
CA ASP A 276 11.11 45.42 -1.69
C ASP A 276 12.18 44.56 -2.38
N ARG A 277 11.95 43.24 -2.52
CA ARG A 277 12.94 42.28 -3.01
C ARG A 277 12.54 41.65 -4.33
N GLN A 278 13.50 41.51 -5.20
CA GLN A 278 13.36 40.85 -6.50
C GLN A 278 14.54 39.92 -6.75
N VAL A 279 14.30 38.87 -7.53
CA VAL A 279 15.36 37.98 -8.05
C VAL A 279 15.44 38.11 -9.57
N GLU A 280 16.66 38.10 -10.11
CA GLU A 280 16.88 38.06 -11.55
C GLU A 280 16.34 36.75 -12.14
N SER A 281 15.73 36.82 -13.32
CA SER A 281 15.12 35.66 -13.98
C SER A 281 16.16 34.55 -14.19
N ARG A 282 17.37 34.87 -14.65
CA ARG A 282 18.47 33.92 -14.85
C ARG A 282 18.78 33.15 -13.57
N LYS A 283 18.98 33.87 -12.45
CA LYS A 283 19.27 33.21 -11.15
C LYS A 283 18.14 32.30 -10.68
N PHE A 284 16.89 32.71 -10.90
CA PHE A 284 15.75 31.89 -10.57
C PHE A 284 15.68 30.62 -11.43
N ILE A 285 15.89 30.76 -12.76
CA ILE A 285 15.93 29.63 -13.70
C ILE A 285 17.05 28.67 -13.30
N GLU A 286 18.26 29.15 -13.03
CA GLU A 286 19.39 28.30 -12.60
C GLU A 286 19.09 27.49 -11.33
N ILE A 287 18.37 28.07 -10.36
CA ILE A 287 17.97 27.36 -9.15
C ILE A 287 16.95 26.24 -9.47
N VAL A 288 15.94 26.56 -10.28
CA VAL A 288 14.86 25.60 -10.61
C VAL A 288 15.41 24.46 -11.48
N GLU A 289 16.10 24.80 -12.56
CA GLU A 289 16.62 23.83 -13.51
C GLU A 289 17.71 22.96 -12.90
N GLY A 290 18.65 23.55 -12.14
CA GLY A 290 19.72 22.79 -11.50
C GLY A 290 19.20 21.73 -10.52
N ARG A 291 18.14 22.03 -9.74
CA ARG A 291 17.51 21.00 -8.89
C ARG A 291 16.73 19.98 -9.70
N LEU A 292 16.08 20.41 -10.75
CA LEU A 292 15.33 19.48 -11.59
C LEU A 292 16.26 18.54 -12.35
N GLU A 293 17.40 19.04 -12.87
CA GLU A 293 18.45 18.24 -13.48
C GLU A 293 18.89 17.11 -12.54
N GLU A 294 19.17 17.42 -11.28
CA GLU A 294 19.51 16.40 -10.28
C GLU A 294 18.41 15.35 -10.13
N ILE A 295 17.12 15.76 -10.12
CA ILE A 295 16.00 14.82 -10.04
C ILE A 295 15.95 13.93 -11.28
N VAL A 296 16.10 14.50 -12.48
CA VAL A 296 16.05 13.78 -13.76
C VAL A 296 17.20 12.79 -13.87
N GLU A 297 18.43 13.22 -13.58
CA GLU A 297 19.62 12.37 -13.63
C GLU A 297 19.54 11.22 -12.63
N ASN A 298 19.12 11.48 -11.38
CA ASN A 298 18.93 10.43 -10.40
C ASN A 298 17.82 9.46 -10.78
N ALA A 299 16.72 9.94 -11.38
CA ALA A 299 15.65 9.08 -11.89
C ALA A 299 16.15 8.22 -13.06
N TRP A 300 16.89 8.80 -14.00
CA TRP A 300 17.49 8.08 -15.11
C TRP A 300 18.50 7.02 -14.66
N TYR A 301 19.31 7.34 -13.67
CA TYR A 301 20.27 6.40 -13.07
C TYR A 301 19.61 5.15 -12.48
N GLN A 302 18.33 5.23 -12.08
CA GLN A 302 17.57 4.05 -11.62
C GLN A 302 17.17 3.12 -12.77
N VAL A 303 17.18 3.56 -14.01
CA VAL A 303 16.89 2.68 -15.15
C VAL A 303 18.08 1.75 -15.37
N PRO A 304 17.92 0.41 -15.22
CA PRO A 304 19.03 -0.50 -15.43
C PRO A 304 19.58 -0.39 -16.85
N SER A 305 20.90 -0.39 -17.01
CA SER A 305 21.57 -0.21 -18.29
C SER A 305 21.11 -1.19 -19.38
N GLU A 306 20.73 -2.41 -18.99
CA GLU A 306 20.18 -3.42 -19.89
C GLU A 306 18.86 -3.02 -20.58
N TYR A 307 18.15 -1.99 -20.05
CA TYR A 307 16.88 -1.50 -20.58
C TYR A 307 16.98 -0.12 -21.25
N CYS A 308 18.06 0.65 -21.04
CA CYS A 308 18.18 2.00 -21.58
C CYS A 308 17.91 2.09 -23.10
N ASP A 309 18.45 1.14 -23.87
CA ASP A 309 18.26 1.08 -25.33
C ASP A 309 16.97 0.33 -25.75
N LYS A 310 16.16 -0.13 -24.80
CA LYS A 310 14.97 -0.95 -25.04
C LYS A 310 13.68 -0.24 -24.68
N LEU A 311 13.72 1.05 -24.35
CA LEU A 311 12.54 1.83 -23.99
C LEU A 311 11.81 2.36 -25.24
N LEU A 312 11.38 1.48 -26.13
CA LEU A 312 10.65 1.85 -27.35
C LEU A 312 9.28 2.48 -27.04
N GLY A 313 8.70 2.18 -25.89
CA GLY A 313 7.53 2.85 -25.33
C GLY A 313 7.83 4.24 -24.79
N GLY A 314 9.12 4.56 -24.54
CA GLY A 314 9.58 5.86 -24.06
C GLY A 314 9.52 6.04 -22.54
N ILE A 315 9.55 7.30 -22.12
CA ILE A 315 9.41 7.72 -20.73
C ILE A 315 8.04 8.33 -20.53
N ILE A 316 7.32 7.84 -19.53
CA ILE A 316 6.00 8.35 -19.13
C ILE A 316 6.16 9.06 -17.79
N LEU A 317 5.85 10.36 -17.76
CA LEU A 317 5.93 11.21 -16.59
C LEU A 317 4.56 11.36 -15.96
N THR A 318 4.49 11.38 -14.63
CA THR A 318 3.27 11.60 -13.86
C THR A 318 3.59 12.22 -12.50
N GLY A 319 2.56 12.46 -11.68
CA GLY A 319 2.71 13.14 -10.41
C GLY A 319 2.68 14.66 -10.49
N GLY A 320 2.72 15.32 -9.34
CA GLY A 320 2.62 16.79 -9.25
C GLY A 320 3.77 17.52 -9.93
N GLY A 321 4.99 16.97 -9.82
CA GLY A 321 6.19 17.53 -10.44
C GLY A 321 6.20 17.49 -11.98
N ALA A 322 5.48 16.52 -12.55
CA ALA A 322 5.35 16.40 -14.01
C ALA A 322 4.52 17.52 -14.66
N ASN A 323 3.87 18.38 -13.86
CA ASN A 323 3.14 19.55 -14.38
C ASN A 323 4.04 20.77 -14.65
N MET A 324 5.31 20.68 -14.32
CA MET A 324 6.22 21.82 -14.59
C MET A 324 6.32 22.06 -16.11
N PRO A 325 6.19 23.29 -16.59
CA PRO A 325 6.36 23.60 -18.01
C PRO A 325 7.68 23.06 -18.56
N ASN A 326 7.67 22.57 -19.79
CA ASN A 326 8.84 22.02 -20.49
C ASN A 326 9.48 20.77 -19.87
N ILE A 327 8.79 20.06 -18.96
CA ILE A 327 9.32 18.85 -18.29
C ILE A 327 9.70 17.76 -19.28
N GLU A 328 8.96 17.58 -20.37
CA GLU A 328 9.26 16.61 -21.42
C GLU A 328 10.59 16.92 -22.10
N ARG A 329 10.84 18.22 -22.39
CA ARG A 329 12.11 18.68 -22.99
C ARG A 329 13.30 18.46 -22.04
N ALA A 330 13.13 18.72 -20.74
CA ALA A 330 14.15 18.43 -19.73
C ALA A 330 14.54 16.95 -19.74
N PHE A 331 13.56 16.04 -19.71
CA PHE A 331 13.85 14.61 -19.78
C PHE A 331 14.49 14.20 -21.10
N GLN A 332 14.03 14.72 -22.23
CA GLN A 332 14.63 14.45 -23.56
C GLN A 332 16.10 14.88 -23.61
N SER A 333 16.42 16.06 -23.08
CA SER A 333 17.77 16.62 -23.07
C SER A 333 18.76 15.77 -22.26
N HIS A 334 18.35 15.32 -21.06
CA HIS A 334 19.23 14.59 -20.13
C HIS A 334 19.29 13.10 -20.40
N THR A 335 18.20 12.48 -20.89
CA THR A 335 18.13 11.02 -21.10
C THR A 335 18.43 10.60 -22.53
N HIS A 336 18.38 11.54 -23.49
CA HIS A 336 18.45 11.29 -24.94
C HIS A 336 17.36 10.34 -25.46
N ILE A 337 16.25 10.19 -24.72
CA ILE A 337 15.06 9.45 -25.16
C ILE A 337 14.09 10.45 -25.79
N GLU A 338 13.84 10.32 -27.08
CA GLU A 338 12.96 11.25 -27.82
C GLU A 338 11.49 11.15 -27.38
N LYS A 339 11.04 9.92 -27.11
CA LYS A 339 9.64 9.65 -26.76
C LYS A 339 9.40 9.86 -25.26
N VAL A 340 9.01 11.06 -24.91
CA VAL A 340 8.61 11.45 -23.53
C VAL A 340 7.21 12.02 -23.57
N ARG A 341 6.34 11.59 -22.67
CA ARG A 341 4.98 12.14 -22.51
C ARG A 341 4.58 12.30 -21.06
N VAL A 342 3.73 13.26 -20.77
CA VAL A 342 3.06 13.38 -19.47
C VAL A 342 1.73 12.66 -19.49
N ALA A 343 1.53 11.72 -18.55
CA ALA A 343 0.25 11.07 -18.31
C ALA A 343 -0.63 11.98 -17.43
N LYS A 344 -1.38 12.88 -18.05
CA LYS A 344 -2.22 13.88 -17.37
C LYS A 344 -3.45 13.29 -16.69
N ALA A 345 -3.93 12.13 -17.15
CA ALA A 345 -5.09 11.43 -16.61
C ALA A 345 -4.93 9.92 -16.82
N PRO A 346 -5.68 9.10 -16.05
CA PRO A 346 -5.78 7.68 -16.28
C PRO A 346 -6.33 7.34 -17.67
N ILE A 347 -6.01 6.12 -18.14
CA ILE A 347 -6.52 5.61 -19.44
C ILE A 347 -8.01 5.33 -19.37
N PRO A 348 -8.54 4.64 -18.32
CA PRO A 348 -9.99 4.50 -18.18
C PRO A 348 -10.65 5.86 -18.00
N ALA A 349 -11.81 6.05 -18.60
CA ALA A 349 -12.54 7.31 -18.53
C ALA A 349 -13.00 7.57 -17.09
N ILE A 350 -12.73 8.79 -16.63
CA ILE A 350 -13.20 9.28 -15.33
C ILE A 350 -14.40 10.20 -15.54
N VAL A 351 -15.49 9.90 -14.86
CA VAL A 351 -16.74 10.65 -14.90
C VAL A 351 -16.97 11.27 -13.51
N GLY A 352 -17.59 12.44 -13.46
CA GLY A 352 -17.88 13.12 -12.19
C GLY A 352 -16.64 13.75 -11.54
N GLY A 353 -16.67 13.82 -10.21
CA GLY A 353 -15.62 14.45 -9.41
C GLY A 353 -15.63 15.98 -9.42
N ASN A 354 -14.70 16.53 -8.65
CA ASN A 354 -14.50 17.97 -8.49
C ASN A 354 -13.53 18.55 -9.54
N ASP A 355 -13.15 19.82 -9.38
CA ASP A 355 -12.20 20.48 -10.28
C ASP A 355 -10.81 19.84 -10.29
N ASP A 356 -10.39 19.18 -9.20
CA ASP A 356 -9.13 18.44 -9.14
C ASP A 356 -9.08 17.29 -10.13
N ILE A 357 -10.19 16.58 -10.31
CA ILE A 357 -10.32 15.49 -11.30
C ILE A 357 -10.40 16.06 -12.71
N LYS A 358 -11.19 17.13 -12.90
CA LYS A 358 -11.43 17.76 -14.21
C LYS A 358 -10.18 18.44 -14.77
N SER A 359 -9.28 18.93 -13.92
CA SER A 359 -8.04 19.61 -14.33
C SER A 359 -7.06 18.72 -15.09
N LYS A 360 -7.16 17.39 -14.96
CA LYS A 360 -6.28 16.42 -15.63
C LYS A 360 -4.79 16.78 -15.50
N ASN A 361 -4.36 17.02 -14.28
CA ASN A 361 -3.02 17.53 -13.97
C ASN A 361 -2.08 16.46 -13.37
N ALA A 362 -2.30 15.21 -13.65
CA ALA A 362 -1.51 14.06 -13.18
C ALA A 362 -1.48 13.82 -11.65
N MET A 363 -1.87 14.80 -10.83
CA MET A 363 -1.77 14.73 -9.36
C MET A 363 -2.73 13.73 -8.71
N MET A 364 -3.73 13.26 -9.44
CA MET A 364 -4.75 12.33 -8.93
C MET A 364 -4.56 10.91 -9.46
N ASN A 365 -3.57 10.69 -10.34
CA ASN A 365 -3.43 9.42 -11.03
C ASN A 365 -3.20 8.24 -10.08
N THR A 366 -2.40 8.42 -9.02
CA THR A 366 -2.13 7.37 -8.04
C THR A 366 -3.40 6.97 -7.29
N VAL A 367 -4.12 7.93 -6.71
CA VAL A 367 -5.33 7.61 -5.94
C VAL A 367 -6.46 7.09 -6.84
N LEU A 368 -6.53 7.54 -8.10
CA LEU A 368 -7.44 6.98 -9.10
C LEU A 368 -7.06 5.54 -9.46
N GLY A 369 -5.77 5.25 -9.60
CA GLY A 369 -5.27 3.90 -9.79
C GLY A 369 -5.65 2.97 -8.63
N LEU A 370 -5.53 3.43 -7.39
CA LEU A 370 -5.97 2.69 -6.20
C LEU A 370 -7.49 2.44 -6.22
N LEU A 371 -8.29 3.45 -6.58
CA LEU A 371 -9.74 3.33 -6.70
C LEU A 371 -10.12 2.28 -7.76
N MET A 372 -9.41 2.26 -8.88
CA MET A 372 -9.62 1.28 -9.96
C MET A 372 -9.27 -0.15 -9.56
N LYS A 373 -8.38 -0.35 -8.61
CA LYS A 373 -8.03 -1.69 -8.10
C LYS A 373 -9.06 -2.25 -7.15
N GLY A 374 -9.77 -1.40 -6.39
CA GLY A 374 -10.78 -1.84 -5.43
C GLY A 374 -11.91 -2.63 -6.12
N ASP A 375 -12.37 -3.70 -5.48
CA ASP A 375 -13.42 -4.60 -5.97
C ASP A 375 -14.53 -4.87 -4.93
N MET A 376 -14.28 -4.49 -3.67
CA MET A 376 -15.23 -4.67 -2.59
C MET A 376 -15.98 -3.38 -2.28
N ASN A 377 -17.24 -3.52 -1.86
CA ASN A 377 -18.00 -2.39 -1.36
C ASN A 377 -17.39 -1.84 -0.06
N CYS A 378 -17.16 -0.53 -0.02
CA CYS A 378 -16.69 0.20 1.15
C CYS A 378 -17.81 0.91 1.91
N GLY A 379 -19.05 0.88 1.42
CA GLY A 379 -20.20 1.54 2.02
C GLY A 379 -20.69 0.84 3.29
N GLY A 380 -20.91 1.62 4.35
CA GLY A 380 -21.56 1.22 5.59
C GLY A 380 -23.01 1.69 5.66
N ALA A 381 -23.52 1.93 6.87
CA ALA A 381 -24.87 2.40 7.10
C ALA A 381 -25.10 3.83 6.58
N ASP A 382 -26.34 4.13 6.18
CA ASP A 382 -26.73 5.50 5.79
C ASP A 382 -26.66 6.43 7.01
N ILE A 383 -26.14 7.63 6.82
CA ILE A 383 -26.07 8.66 7.86
C ILE A 383 -27.37 9.50 7.76
N ASP A 384 -28.19 9.44 8.82
CA ASP A 384 -29.33 10.33 8.94
C ASP A 384 -28.84 11.72 9.38
N PRO A 385 -28.95 12.77 8.53
CA PRO A 385 -28.48 14.11 8.88
C PRO A 385 -29.22 14.73 10.06
N ASN A 386 -30.37 14.18 10.49
CA ASN A 386 -31.15 14.66 11.60
C ASN A 386 -30.92 13.86 12.91
N ALA A 387 -30.19 12.74 12.89
CA ALA A 387 -29.97 11.88 14.06
C ALA A 387 -29.03 12.50 15.11
N ASP A 388 -28.15 13.41 14.73
CA ASP A 388 -27.08 13.95 15.59
C ASP A 388 -27.55 15.06 16.56
N LEU A 389 -28.82 15.51 16.51
CA LEU A 389 -29.29 16.57 17.40
C LEU A 389 -29.76 16.10 18.78
N PHE A 390 -29.96 14.80 19.01
CA PHE A 390 -30.58 14.31 20.26
C PHE A 390 -29.97 13.00 20.86
N ASN A 391 -28.94 12.37 20.31
CA ASN A 391 -28.42 11.11 20.85
C ASN A 391 -26.88 11.09 20.95
N SER A 392 -26.36 11.39 22.14
CA SER A 392 -24.98 11.16 22.54
C SER A 392 -24.74 9.74 23.06
N SER A 393 -25.26 8.72 22.40
CA SER A 393 -24.92 7.33 22.66
C SER A 393 -24.01 6.82 21.53
N LYS A 394 -22.78 6.43 21.89
CA LYS A 394 -21.82 5.83 20.97
C LYS A 394 -22.48 4.70 20.20
N PRO A 395 -22.50 4.70 18.86
CA PRO A 395 -22.99 3.57 18.12
C PRO A 395 -22.00 2.40 18.28
N SER A 396 -22.45 1.32 18.88
CA SER A 396 -21.81 0.02 18.72
C SER A 396 -22.11 -0.45 17.29
N ILE A 397 -21.09 -0.53 16.47
CA ILE A 397 -21.19 -1.02 15.09
C ILE A 397 -21.47 -2.51 15.15
N VAL A 398 -22.73 -2.89 14.95
CA VAL A 398 -23.11 -4.25 14.58
C VAL A 398 -23.32 -4.23 13.07
N VAL A 399 -22.36 -4.75 12.33
CA VAL A 399 -22.47 -4.94 10.89
C VAL A 399 -22.92 -6.39 10.66
N GLU A 400 -24.20 -6.59 10.47
CA GLU A 400 -24.74 -7.83 9.94
C GLU A 400 -25.22 -7.61 8.50
N GLY A 401 -24.41 -8.06 7.53
CA GLY A 401 -24.82 -8.23 6.15
C GLY A 401 -24.21 -9.52 5.59
N PRO A 402 -24.95 -10.30 4.78
CA PRO A 402 -24.55 -11.66 4.41
C PRO A 402 -23.34 -11.80 3.48
N ASP A 403 -22.75 -10.70 2.99
CA ASP A 403 -21.63 -10.73 2.01
C ASP A 403 -20.43 -9.87 2.41
N GLN A 404 -20.33 -9.38 3.65
CA GLN A 404 -19.16 -8.63 4.07
C GLN A 404 -18.11 -9.57 4.64
N ARG A 405 -17.01 -9.73 3.91
CA ARG A 405 -15.82 -10.37 4.47
C ARG A 405 -15.34 -9.54 5.66
N PRO A 406 -14.94 -10.16 6.78
CA PRO A 406 -14.48 -9.42 7.95
C PRO A 406 -13.29 -8.52 7.57
N ALA A 407 -13.30 -7.30 8.13
CA ALA A 407 -12.17 -6.38 8.01
C ALA A 407 -10.88 -7.09 8.42
N ARG A 408 -9.85 -7.01 7.58
CA ARG A 408 -8.58 -7.69 7.81
C ARG A 408 -7.84 -7.05 8.96
N LYS A 409 -7.20 -7.88 9.77
CA LYS A 409 -6.29 -7.40 10.80
C LYS A 409 -4.99 -6.92 10.14
N PRO A 410 -4.37 -5.84 10.67
CA PRO A 410 -3.05 -5.40 10.22
C PRO A 410 -2.05 -6.56 10.28
N GLY A 411 -1.35 -6.83 9.18
CA GLY A 411 -0.43 -7.96 9.04
C GLY A 411 -1.00 -9.19 8.34
N GLU A 412 -2.29 -9.22 7.98
CA GLU A 412 -2.83 -10.26 7.09
C GLU A 412 -2.44 -10.00 5.64
N ILE A 413 -2.10 -11.09 4.93
CA ILE A 413 -1.67 -11.06 3.52
C ILE A 413 -2.77 -10.46 2.64
N PRO A 414 -2.47 -9.51 1.73
CA PRO A 414 -3.46 -8.89 0.86
C PRO A 414 -4.25 -9.90 0.02
N ALA A 415 -5.57 -9.70 -0.13
CA ALA A 415 -6.40 -10.50 -1.02
C ALA A 415 -6.28 -10.04 -2.47
N GLY A 416 -5.34 -10.49 -3.10
CA GLY A 416 -5.00 -10.51 -4.51
C GLY A 416 -4.05 -11.67 -4.70
N VAL A 417 -3.61 -12.20 -3.59
CA VAL A 417 -2.85 -13.44 -3.53
C VAL A 417 -3.88 -14.56 -3.47
N ILE A 418 -4.11 -15.23 -4.58
CA ILE A 418 -4.82 -16.52 -4.60
C ILE A 418 -4.04 -17.40 -3.63
N ARG A 419 -4.66 -17.77 -2.49
CA ARG A 419 -4.05 -18.75 -1.58
C ARG A 419 -3.82 -20.01 -2.38
N THR A 420 -2.56 -20.41 -2.45
CA THR A 420 -2.21 -21.69 -3.06
C THR A 420 -2.85 -22.83 -2.29
N GLU A 421 -3.03 -23.97 -2.92
CA GLU A 421 -3.52 -25.18 -2.23
C GLU A 421 -2.65 -25.54 -1.02
N ALA A 422 -1.33 -25.27 -1.11
CA ALA A 422 -0.38 -25.46 -0.02
C ALA A 422 -0.62 -24.51 1.18
N GLU A 423 -0.98 -23.25 0.94
CA GLU A 423 -1.37 -22.30 2.01
C GLU A 423 -2.71 -22.70 2.65
N LYS A 424 -3.67 -23.21 1.86
CA LYS A 424 -4.93 -23.73 2.38
C LYS A 424 -4.68 -24.94 3.26
N GLN A 425 -3.88 -25.90 2.79
CA GLN A 425 -3.52 -27.09 3.54
C GLN A 425 -2.75 -26.76 4.82
N LYS A 426 -1.82 -25.80 4.77
CA LYS A 426 -1.08 -25.35 5.95
C LYS A 426 -1.97 -24.65 6.97
N ALA A 427 -2.91 -23.82 6.51
CA ALA A 427 -3.89 -23.16 7.37
C ALA A 427 -4.88 -24.17 7.97
N GLU A 428 -5.29 -25.21 7.23
CA GLU A 428 -6.11 -26.30 7.74
C GLU A 428 -5.34 -27.16 8.74
N GLU A 429 -4.06 -27.44 8.50
CA GLU A 429 -3.20 -28.17 9.42
C GLU A 429 -2.94 -27.40 10.72
N GLU A 430 -2.66 -26.10 10.65
CA GLU A 430 -2.56 -25.24 11.84
C GLU A 430 -3.89 -25.14 12.59
N ALA A 431 -5.02 -25.07 11.89
CA ALA A 431 -6.33 -25.07 12.52
C ALA A 431 -6.66 -26.42 13.18
N ARG A 432 -6.21 -27.54 12.56
CA ARG A 432 -6.34 -28.88 13.15
C ARG A 432 -5.48 -29.02 14.41
N LEU A 433 -4.21 -28.60 14.35
CA LEU A 433 -3.30 -28.64 15.49
C LEU A 433 -3.81 -27.80 16.67
N LYS A 434 -4.36 -26.62 16.41
CA LYS A 434 -4.98 -25.77 17.43
C LYS A 434 -6.21 -26.45 18.07
N ARG A 435 -7.06 -27.09 17.27
CA ARG A 435 -8.20 -27.84 17.81
C ARG A 435 -7.75 -29.04 18.65
N GLU A 436 -6.77 -29.80 18.21
CA GLU A 436 -6.18 -30.89 18.97
C GLU A 436 -5.57 -30.44 20.29
N GLU A 437 -4.92 -29.26 20.30
CA GLU A 437 -4.36 -28.66 21.51
C GLU A 437 -5.46 -28.17 22.47
N GLU A 438 -6.51 -27.52 21.95
CA GLU A 438 -7.67 -27.11 22.74
C GLU A 438 -8.42 -28.33 23.34
N GLU A 439 -8.63 -29.38 22.56
CA GLU A 439 -9.22 -30.61 23.05
C GLU A 439 -8.38 -31.32 24.13
N ARG A 440 -7.04 -31.30 23.96
CA ARG A 440 -6.12 -31.84 24.97
C ARG A 440 -6.19 -31.04 26.27
N LEU A 441 -6.18 -29.71 26.19
CA LEU A 441 -6.30 -28.80 27.34
C LEU A 441 -7.68 -28.98 28.04
N GLN A 442 -8.70 -29.24 27.26
CA GLN A 442 -10.05 -29.47 27.82
C GLN A 442 -10.14 -30.84 28.53
N ARG A 443 -9.54 -31.88 27.97
CA ARG A 443 -9.44 -33.21 28.64
C ARG A 443 -8.61 -33.13 29.93
N GLU A 444 -7.45 -32.43 29.91
CA GLU A 444 -6.64 -32.23 31.12
C GLU A 444 -7.42 -31.48 32.22
N LYS A 445 -8.25 -30.48 31.86
CA LYS A 445 -9.13 -29.80 32.82
C LYS A 445 -10.22 -30.71 33.37
N GLU A 446 -10.86 -31.50 32.50
CA GLU A 446 -11.90 -32.47 32.93
C GLU A 446 -11.34 -33.56 33.84
N GLU A 447 -10.12 -34.07 33.54
CA GLU A 447 -9.40 -35.02 34.39
C GLU A 447 -9.00 -34.41 35.74
N ALA A 448 -8.52 -33.14 35.74
CA ALA A 448 -8.20 -32.44 36.97
C ALA A 448 -9.42 -32.19 37.85
N GLU A 449 -10.56 -31.77 37.24
CA GLU A 449 -11.83 -31.63 37.98
C GLU A 449 -12.38 -32.97 38.49
N ALA A 450 -12.24 -34.03 37.70
CA ALA A 450 -12.66 -35.39 38.12
C ALA A 450 -11.80 -35.87 39.32
N ALA A 451 -10.49 -35.66 39.27
CA ALA A 451 -9.56 -36.00 40.35
C ALA A 451 -9.87 -35.19 41.63
N GLU A 452 -10.20 -33.91 41.49
CA GLU A 452 -10.58 -33.06 42.61
C GLU A 452 -11.90 -33.48 43.25
N ARG A 453 -12.91 -33.85 42.43
CA ARG A 453 -14.19 -34.42 42.91
C ARG A 453 -13.99 -35.74 43.60
N GLU A 454 -13.09 -36.61 43.15
CA GLU A 454 -12.76 -37.87 43.80
C GLU A 454 -12.03 -37.65 45.14
N ARG A 455 -11.11 -36.66 45.21
CA ARG A 455 -10.42 -36.22 46.43
C ARG A 455 -11.42 -35.71 47.47
N GLN A 456 -12.36 -34.85 47.06
CA GLN A 456 -13.42 -34.35 47.96
C GLN A 456 -14.36 -35.47 48.42
N ARG A 457 -14.68 -36.47 47.58
CA ARG A 457 -15.45 -37.67 47.98
C ARG A 457 -14.69 -38.50 49.00
N ARG A 458 -13.38 -38.70 48.87
CA ARG A 458 -12.55 -39.44 49.84
C ARG A 458 -12.44 -38.69 51.17
N GLU A 459 -12.24 -37.40 51.16
CA GLU A 459 -12.20 -36.56 52.35
C GLU A 459 -13.53 -36.54 53.10
N ASN A 460 -14.64 -36.37 52.39
CA ASN A 460 -15.98 -36.46 52.96
C ASN A 460 -16.29 -37.85 53.51
N SER A 461 -15.82 -38.91 52.85
CA SER A 461 -15.98 -40.28 53.34
C SER A 461 -15.15 -40.55 54.60
N ALA A 462 -13.90 -40.05 54.68
CA ALA A 462 -13.04 -40.16 55.85
C ALA A 462 -13.59 -39.37 57.03
N TRP A 463 -14.07 -38.14 56.76
CA TRP A 463 -14.71 -37.29 57.77
C TRP A 463 -16.00 -37.90 58.34
N ASN A 464 -16.83 -38.49 57.49
CA ASN A 464 -18.03 -39.20 57.90
C ASN A 464 -17.73 -40.49 58.74
N LYS A 465 -16.65 -41.21 58.38
CA LYS A 465 -16.15 -42.34 59.18
C LYS A 465 -15.63 -41.87 60.53
N PHE A 466 -14.87 -40.77 60.58
CA PHE A 466 -14.40 -40.19 61.82
C PHE A 466 -15.56 -39.70 62.71
N LYS A 467 -16.54 -39.01 62.12
CA LYS A 467 -17.73 -38.53 62.83
C LYS A 467 -18.58 -39.68 63.40
N LYS A 468 -18.74 -40.82 62.67
CA LYS A 468 -19.37 -42.03 63.16
C LYS A 468 -18.58 -42.71 64.30
N GLY A 469 -17.22 -42.68 64.20
CA GLY A 469 -16.34 -43.22 65.24
C GLY A 469 -16.45 -42.42 66.55
N VAL A 470 -16.44 -41.09 66.49
CA VAL A 470 -16.59 -40.19 67.65
C VAL A 470 -17.97 -40.31 68.27
N LEU A 471 -19.06 -40.43 67.49
CA LEU A 471 -20.44 -40.67 67.97
C LEU A 471 -20.60 -42.02 68.67
N ASN A 472 -19.96 -43.06 68.11
CA ASN A 472 -19.99 -44.40 68.74
C ASN A 472 -19.13 -44.45 70.05
N PHE A 473 -18.02 -43.72 70.10
CA PHE A 473 -17.21 -43.61 71.30
C PHE A 473 -17.95 -42.85 72.42
N GLY A 474 -18.60 -41.70 72.04
CA GLY A 474 -19.47 -41.00 72.97
C GLY A 474 -20.62 -41.78 73.52
N LYS A 475 -21.30 -42.68 72.73
CA LYS A 475 -22.34 -43.57 73.20
C LYS A 475 -21.81 -44.63 74.15
N LYS A 476 -20.60 -45.15 73.89
CA LYS A 476 -19.97 -46.15 74.77
C LYS A 476 -19.59 -45.60 76.16
N MET A 477 -19.17 -44.29 76.20
CA MET A 477 -18.87 -43.63 77.50
C MET A 477 -20.12 -43.33 78.35
N ILE A 478 -21.33 -43.28 77.73
CA ILE A 478 -22.59 -43.05 78.44
C ILE A 478 -23.21 -44.38 78.92
N GLU A 479 -22.89 -45.51 78.30
CA GLU A 479 -23.35 -46.85 78.68
C GLU A 479 -22.49 -47.49 79.82
N ASP A 480 -21.27 -46.93 80.11
CA ASP A 480 -20.41 -47.42 81.18
C ASP A 480 -20.54 -46.58 82.48
N GLU A 481 -21.51 -45.64 82.59
CA GLU A 481 -21.84 -44.84 83.79
C GLU A 481 -23.25 -45.13 84.36
N GLU A 482 -23.93 -46.28 83.96
CA GLU A 482 -25.11 -46.79 84.68
C GLU A 482 -24.69 -48.10 85.42
#